data_b54e25cec3a8bcd9d4d23a8e19d61a77
#
_entry.id   b54e25cec3a8bcd9d4d23a8e19d61a77
#
_cell.length_a   1.000
_cell.length_b   1.000
_cell.length_c   1.000
_cell.angle_alpha   90.00
_cell.angle_beta   90.00
_cell.angle_gamma   90.00
#
_symmetry.space_group_name_H-M   'P 1'
#
loop_
_entity.id
_entity.type
_entity.pdbx_description
1 polymer ?
#
loop_
_entity_poly.entity_id
_entity_poly.type
_entity_poly.pdbx_seq_one_letter_code
_entity_poly.pdbx_strand_id
1 'polypeptide(L)'
;MASGCTYDFIVVGSGSSGGVVAGLLQRAGAKCLLIEAGKHFTASTFPANEADYSAQMFWGGGLEYDTRCLMGFLRGKCVGGGSIVNQALQDRFDDIALGDWKAQSGIDYFTPEAMDPFYTAAEDGIVLQTLPAEQRNRSAQLFIRGLDHAEVGWAALRRGQCDCGVEQGNDCIACLGGCHRDSKQSTLIAYIDPAMPKGLDLAAEFLVDRVEHSASGVKVHGHNGSGPKTYEAKKCILAGGSFGTTQILLKSGFRDKLPALGKCFSMHPQYMSFAEFDEPVDAHKGAFQTVKSSDKGLRKKGYKLENVYAPPVSIAMLYRRGGVDLQRFMKRYRYYACVEVAVRDEATGELSIDRKGKLLIKKEITAQDAARRDDGLELVRSVFAAVGAKSMFQSPMYFGLHLMGGCAIGVDPRTSVVNEAFQVHGCENLYTADTSIFPNAPGINPALSVMALAHKLSRQLVKG
;
A
#
# COMPACT_ATOMS: atom_id res chain seq x y z
N MET A 1 41.05 -7.93 -13.58
CA MET A 1 40.39 -8.81 -12.58
C MET A 1 38.96 -8.30 -12.47
N ALA A 2 37.98 -9.09 -12.90
CA ALA A 2 36.57 -8.71 -12.73
C ALA A 2 36.32 -8.64 -11.22
N SER A 3 35.97 -7.45 -10.71
CA SER A 3 35.50 -7.28 -9.35
C SER A 3 34.19 -8.07 -9.26
N GLY A 4 34.24 -9.26 -8.64
CA GLY A 4 33.09 -10.12 -8.52
C GLY A 4 32.03 -9.39 -7.68
N CYS A 5 30.86 -9.10 -8.27
CA CYS A 5 29.71 -8.59 -7.52
C CYS A 5 29.44 -9.52 -6.34
N THR A 6 29.25 -8.94 -5.16
CA THR A 6 29.03 -9.71 -3.91
C THR A 6 27.71 -10.47 -3.94
N TYR A 7 26.69 -9.95 -4.68
CA TYR A 7 25.35 -10.50 -4.78
C TYR A 7 24.93 -10.68 -6.25
N ASP A 8 24.08 -11.66 -6.50
CA ASP A 8 23.38 -11.75 -7.79
C ASP A 8 22.31 -10.64 -7.87
N PHE A 9 21.58 -10.43 -6.77
CA PHE A 9 20.54 -9.43 -6.67
C PHE A 9 20.62 -8.61 -5.39
N ILE A 10 20.43 -7.30 -5.53
CA ILE A 10 20.06 -6.43 -4.41
C ILE A 10 18.61 -6.01 -4.62
N VAL A 11 17.77 -6.18 -3.58
CA VAL A 11 16.39 -5.68 -3.54
C VAL A 11 16.31 -4.55 -2.54
N VAL A 12 15.87 -3.37 -2.98
CA VAL A 12 15.76 -2.15 -2.17
C VAL A 12 14.31 -1.90 -1.78
N GLY A 13 13.99 -2.08 -0.52
CA GLY A 13 12.63 -2.04 0.04
C GLY A 13 12.06 -3.45 0.21
N SER A 14 11.48 -3.71 1.36
CA SER A 14 10.98 -5.03 1.79
C SER A 14 9.44 -5.17 1.77
N GLY A 15 8.74 -4.17 1.23
CA GLY A 15 7.28 -4.13 1.16
C GLY A 15 6.65 -5.21 0.29
N SER A 16 5.39 -5.02 -0.11
CA SER A 16 4.57 -6.02 -0.84
C SER A 16 5.18 -6.52 -2.15
N SER A 17 6.12 -5.80 -2.75
CA SER A 17 6.90 -6.26 -3.89
C SER A 17 8.24 -6.85 -3.48
N GLY A 18 9.10 -6.03 -2.83
CA GLY A 18 10.49 -6.39 -2.61
C GLY A 18 10.68 -7.62 -1.73
N GLY A 19 9.83 -7.78 -0.68
CA GLY A 19 9.85 -9.00 0.14
C GLY A 19 9.51 -10.25 -0.66
N VAL A 20 8.54 -10.17 -1.58
CA VAL A 20 8.19 -11.27 -2.50
C VAL A 20 9.35 -11.59 -3.43
N VAL A 21 9.91 -10.57 -4.12
CA VAL A 21 11.01 -10.75 -5.07
C VAL A 21 12.23 -11.35 -4.38
N ALA A 22 12.68 -10.77 -3.26
CA ALA A 22 13.84 -11.24 -2.52
C ALA A 22 13.65 -12.69 -2.03
N GLY A 23 12.48 -13.00 -1.45
CA GLY A 23 12.16 -14.34 -0.97
C GLY A 23 12.13 -15.38 -2.08
N LEU A 24 11.56 -15.05 -3.24
CA LEU A 24 11.46 -15.98 -4.37
C LEU A 24 12.82 -16.21 -5.05
N LEU A 25 13.61 -15.15 -5.29
CA LEU A 25 14.94 -15.27 -5.90
C LEU A 25 15.90 -16.06 -4.99
N GLN A 26 15.88 -15.78 -3.67
CA GLN A 26 16.71 -16.53 -2.71
C GLN A 26 16.31 -18.01 -2.68
N ARG A 27 15.02 -18.33 -2.67
CA ARG A 27 14.53 -19.72 -2.71
C ARG A 27 14.89 -20.45 -4.02
N ALA A 28 15.08 -19.70 -5.12
CA ALA A 28 15.55 -20.23 -6.39
C ALA A 28 17.08 -20.40 -6.46
N GLY A 29 17.82 -20.12 -5.37
CA GLY A 29 19.26 -20.33 -5.25
C GLY A 29 20.12 -19.13 -5.62
N ALA A 30 19.53 -17.95 -5.89
CA ALA A 30 20.30 -16.74 -6.12
C ALA A 30 20.84 -16.17 -4.79
N LYS A 31 22.00 -15.54 -4.81
CA LYS A 31 22.55 -14.83 -3.65
C LYS A 31 21.96 -13.41 -3.57
N CYS A 32 21.07 -13.18 -2.61
CA CYS A 32 20.31 -11.97 -2.50
C CYS A 32 20.65 -11.15 -1.25
N LEU A 33 20.67 -9.81 -1.40
CA LEU A 33 20.63 -8.86 -0.30
C LEU A 33 19.31 -8.08 -0.36
N LEU A 34 18.55 -8.12 0.73
CA LEU A 34 17.36 -7.28 0.94
C LEU A 34 17.73 -6.09 1.82
N ILE A 35 17.48 -4.87 1.34
CA ILE A 35 17.75 -3.62 2.07
C ILE A 35 16.44 -2.97 2.46
N GLU A 36 16.32 -2.56 3.73
CA GLU A 36 15.14 -1.86 4.26
C GLU A 36 15.55 -0.66 5.13
N ALA A 37 14.88 0.47 4.93
CA ALA A 37 15.15 1.69 5.69
C ALA A 37 14.65 1.63 7.15
N GLY A 38 13.68 0.78 7.42
CA GLY A 38 13.08 0.63 8.74
C GLY A 38 13.66 -0.52 9.54
N LYS A 39 13.21 -0.62 10.80
CA LYS A 39 13.60 -1.69 11.71
C LYS A 39 12.98 -3.03 11.35
N HIS A 40 13.63 -4.10 11.77
CA HIS A 40 13.05 -5.44 11.79
C HIS A 40 12.32 -5.66 13.12
N PHE A 41 11.03 -5.91 13.03
CA PHE A 41 10.17 -6.27 14.17
C PHE A 41 9.71 -7.72 14.04
N THR A 42 9.44 -8.34 15.18
CA THR A 42 8.83 -9.68 15.31
C THR A 42 7.54 -9.56 16.13
N ALA A 43 6.76 -10.63 16.23
CA ALA A 43 5.54 -10.65 17.05
C ALA A 43 5.77 -10.16 18.48
N SER A 44 6.93 -10.47 19.06
CA SER A 44 7.29 -10.07 20.43
C SER A 44 7.82 -8.64 20.57
N THR A 45 8.21 -8.00 19.45
CA THR A 45 8.85 -6.67 19.47
C THR A 45 8.04 -5.58 18.78
N PHE A 46 6.89 -5.89 18.18
CA PHE A 46 5.98 -4.87 17.68
C PHE A 46 5.57 -3.91 18.79
N PRO A 47 5.51 -2.59 18.54
CA PRO A 47 5.09 -1.62 19.53
C PRO A 47 3.65 -1.88 20.00
N ALA A 48 3.42 -1.78 21.33
CA ALA A 48 2.14 -2.14 21.93
C ALA A 48 1.06 -1.06 21.81
N ASN A 49 1.44 0.19 21.52
CA ASN A 49 0.49 1.32 21.46
C ASN A 49 0.65 2.13 20.18
N GLU A 50 -0.39 2.92 19.88
CA GLU A 50 -0.51 3.66 18.63
C GLU A 50 0.57 4.75 18.43
N ALA A 51 0.94 5.45 19.49
CA ALA A 51 1.95 6.50 19.40
C ALA A 51 3.33 5.90 19.07
N ASP A 52 3.67 4.78 19.72
CA ASP A 52 4.95 4.10 19.52
C ASP A 52 5.06 3.46 18.14
N TYR A 53 4.02 2.76 17.66
CA TYR A 53 4.10 2.19 16.32
C TYR A 53 4.08 3.26 15.23
N SER A 54 3.33 4.36 15.43
CA SER A 54 3.36 5.48 14.49
C SER A 54 4.75 6.09 14.38
N ALA A 55 5.41 6.33 15.50
CA ALA A 55 6.76 6.90 15.53
C ALA A 55 7.82 5.97 14.92
N GLN A 56 7.72 4.65 15.15
CA GLN A 56 8.77 3.70 14.80
C GLN A 56 8.57 3.02 13.44
N MET A 57 7.32 2.81 13.00
CA MET A 57 6.99 1.97 11.86
C MET A 57 6.46 2.74 10.64
N PHE A 58 6.28 4.06 10.76
CA PHE A 58 5.84 4.90 9.65
C PHE A 58 6.86 5.98 9.32
N TRP A 59 6.94 6.34 8.05
CA TRP A 59 7.69 7.52 7.63
C TRP A 59 7.06 8.77 8.24
N GLY A 60 7.91 9.69 8.71
CA GLY A 60 7.44 10.92 9.35
C GLY A 60 6.56 10.71 10.59
N GLY A 61 6.58 9.52 11.20
CA GLY A 61 5.65 9.19 12.28
C GLY A 61 4.18 9.13 11.86
N GLY A 62 3.92 8.85 10.57
CA GLY A 62 2.57 8.89 9.98
C GLY A 62 2.11 10.30 9.60
N LEU A 63 3.02 11.28 9.54
CA LEU A 63 2.73 12.69 9.25
C LEU A 63 3.51 13.20 8.02
N GLU A 64 3.46 12.46 6.91
CA GLU A 64 3.95 12.97 5.64
C GLU A 64 2.83 13.72 4.91
N TYR A 65 3.16 14.86 4.32
CA TYR A 65 2.18 15.73 3.67
C TYR A 65 2.64 16.18 2.29
N ASP A 66 1.68 16.53 1.45
CA ASP A 66 1.94 17.26 0.22
C ASP A 66 2.55 18.65 0.52
N THR A 67 3.08 19.32 -0.51
CA THR A 67 3.73 20.62 -0.37
C THR A 67 2.85 21.72 0.21
N ARG A 68 1.52 21.54 0.21
CA ARG A 68 0.53 22.49 0.75
C ARG A 68 0.01 22.09 2.12
N CYS A 69 0.44 20.93 2.67
CA CYS A 69 -0.05 20.36 3.92
C CYS A 69 -1.58 20.11 3.95
N LEU A 70 -2.17 19.75 2.80
CA LEU A 70 -3.60 19.46 2.65
C LEU A 70 -3.91 17.97 2.67
N MET A 71 -2.99 17.16 2.16
CA MET A 71 -3.12 15.70 2.09
C MET A 71 -2.09 15.03 2.99
N GLY A 72 -2.56 14.06 3.78
CA GLY A 72 -1.70 13.18 4.55
C GLY A 72 -1.39 11.90 3.79
N PHE A 73 -0.17 11.39 3.93
CA PHE A 73 0.27 10.12 3.34
C PHE A 73 0.78 9.20 4.43
N LEU A 74 0.35 7.94 4.37
CA LEU A 74 0.81 6.90 5.29
C LEU A 74 1.58 5.84 4.51
N ARG A 75 2.80 5.55 4.93
CA ARG A 75 3.61 4.46 4.40
C ARG A 75 4.47 3.83 5.48
N GLY A 76 4.61 2.52 5.41
CA GLY A 76 5.42 1.76 6.36
C GLY A 76 6.91 2.02 6.23
N LYS A 77 7.62 2.01 7.37
CA LYS A 77 9.08 2.07 7.51
C LYS A 77 9.53 0.96 8.46
N CYS A 78 9.43 -0.26 8.01
CA CYS A 78 9.84 -1.46 8.75
C CYS A 78 10.05 -2.60 7.76
N VAL A 79 10.76 -3.65 8.17
CA VAL A 79 10.89 -4.87 7.35
C VAL A 79 9.50 -5.46 7.11
N GLY A 80 9.16 -5.68 5.83
CA GLY A 80 7.81 -6.01 5.39
C GLY A 80 6.99 -4.78 4.92
N GLY A 81 7.46 -3.56 5.21
CA GLY A 81 6.88 -2.30 4.73
C GLY A 81 5.38 -2.18 4.93
N GLY A 82 4.68 -1.72 3.90
CA GLY A 82 3.22 -1.54 3.93
C GLY A 82 2.43 -2.81 4.21
N SER A 83 2.98 -4.02 3.96
CA SER A 83 2.30 -5.28 4.27
C SER A 83 2.20 -5.56 5.78
N ILE A 84 3.05 -4.93 6.61
CA ILE A 84 2.97 -4.98 8.08
C ILE A 84 1.85 -4.07 8.60
N VAL A 85 1.77 -2.84 8.08
CA VAL A 85 0.91 -1.77 8.63
C VAL A 85 -0.42 -1.60 7.91
N ASN A 86 -0.75 -2.47 6.94
CA ASN A 86 -2.02 -2.47 6.23
C ASN A 86 -3.11 -3.27 6.96
N GLN A 87 -4.30 -3.32 6.35
CA GLN A 87 -5.44 -4.12 6.83
C GLN A 87 -5.50 -5.52 6.22
N ALA A 88 -4.42 -5.98 5.59
CA ALA A 88 -4.28 -7.29 4.95
C ALA A 88 -5.32 -7.60 3.86
N LEU A 89 -5.90 -6.59 3.22
CA LEU A 89 -6.89 -6.78 2.15
C LEU A 89 -6.22 -7.23 0.85
N GLN A 90 -6.79 -8.26 0.21
CA GLN A 90 -6.18 -8.97 -0.91
C GLN A 90 -7.21 -9.15 -2.06
N ASP A 91 -7.36 -8.12 -2.87
CA ASP A 91 -8.24 -8.14 -4.04
C ASP A 91 -7.45 -8.19 -5.35
N ARG A 92 -7.92 -8.99 -6.31
CA ARG A 92 -7.43 -8.95 -7.70
C ARG A 92 -7.97 -7.71 -8.39
N PHE A 93 -7.21 -7.15 -9.33
CA PHE A 93 -7.75 -6.12 -10.21
C PHE A 93 -8.76 -6.71 -11.18
N ASP A 94 -9.81 -5.93 -11.45
CA ASP A 94 -10.87 -6.26 -12.38
C ASP A 94 -10.53 -5.84 -13.82
N ASP A 95 -11.42 -6.16 -14.74
CA ASP A 95 -11.31 -5.84 -16.17
C ASP A 95 -11.16 -4.34 -16.41
N ILE A 96 -11.79 -3.49 -15.59
CA ILE A 96 -11.70 -2.03 -15.70
C ILE A 96 -10.28 -1.57 -15.41
N ALA A 97 -9.69 -2.02 -14.29
CA ALA A 97 -8.36 -1.63 -13.88
C ALA A 97 -7.28 -2.13 -14.86
N LEU A 98 -7.36 -3.42 -15.25
CA LEU A 98 -6.40 -4.02 -16.17
C LEU A 98 -6.56 -3.45 -17.59
N GLY A 99 -7.79 -3.24 -18.06
CA GLY A 99 -8.07 -2.64 -19.36
C GLY A 99 -7.52 -1.22 -19.48
N ASP A 100 -7.69 -0.41 -18.46
CA ASP A 100 -7.12 0.95 -18.42
C ASP A 100 -5.59 0.93 -18.39
N TRP A 101 -5.00 -0.01 -17.65
CA TRP A 101 -3.55 -0.17 -17.63
C TRP A 101 -3.00 -0.59 -19.00
N LYS A 102 -3.67 -1.55 -19.66
CA LYS A 102 -3.34 -1.95 -21.04
C LYS A 102 -3.41 -0.78 -21.99
N ALA A 103 -4.50 -0.02 -21.97
CA ALA A 103 -4.70 1.13 -22.85
C ALA A 103 -3.64 2.24 -22.62
N GLN A 104 -3.30 2.53 -21.37
CA GLN A 104 -2.37 3.60 -21.03
C GLN A 104 -0.90 3.22 -21.23
N SER A 105 -0.53 1.98 -20.93
CA SER A 105 0.86 1.50 -21.01
C SER A 105 1.25 0.94 -22.36
N GLY A 106 0.28 0.50 -23.17
CA GLY A 106 0.51 -0.26 -24.42
C GLY A 106 0.98 -1.69 -24.17
N ILE A 107 0.84 -2.22 -22.96
CA ILE A 107 1.34 -3.54 -22.57
C ILE A 107 0.21 -4.57 -22.65
N ASP A 108 0.38 -5.57 -23.50
CA ASP A 108 -0.67 -6.56 -23.81
C ASP A 108 -1.03 -7.52 -22.70
N TYR A 109 -0.13 -7.81 -21.77
CA TYR A 109 -0.39 -8.78 -20.71
C TYR A 109 -1.26 -8.25 -19.56
N PHE A 110 -1.67 -6.98 -19.57
CA PHE A 110 -2.65 -6.46 -18.60
C PHE A 110 -4.07 -6.88 -18.98
N THR A 111 -4.33 -8.16 -18.84
CA THR A 111 -5.67 -8.78 -18.96
C THR A 111 -5.88 -9.76 -17.81
N PRO A 112 -7.14 -10.07 -17.43
CA PRO A 112 -7.41 -11.06 -16.39
C PRO A 112 -6.74 -12.40 -16.66
N GLU A 113 -6.79 -12.90 -17.88
CA GLU A 113 -6.27 -14.22 -18.28
C GLU A 113 -4.74 -14.26 -18.18
N ALA A 114 -4.05 -13.23 -18.67
CA ALA A 114 -2.59 -13.18 -18.66
C ALA A 114 -2.02 -12.94 -17.25
N MET A 115 -2.78 -12.28 -16.39
CA MET A 115 -2.39 -12.00 -15.00
C MET A 115 -2.80 -13.12 -14.04
N ASP A 116 -3.78 -13.97 -14.37
CA ASP A 116 -4.30 -15.03 -13.49
C ASP A 116 -3.21 -15.96 -12.92
N PRO A 117 -2.23 -16.47 -13.68
CA PRO A 117 -1.19 -17.34 -13.14
C PRO A 117 -0.30 -16.66 -12.08
N PHE A 118 -0.19 -15.34 -12.12
CA PHE A 118 0.60 -14.56 -11.16
C PHE A 118 -0.22 -14.20 -9.94
N TYR A 119 -1.51 -13.91 -10.10
CA TYR A 119 -2.45 -13.77 -8.98
C TYR A 119 -2.57 -15.06 -8.20
N THR A 120 -2.77 -16.19 -8.88
CA THR A 120 -2.83 -17.51 -8.24
C THR A 120 -1.55 -17.80 -7.46
N ALA A 121 -0.38 -17.57 -8.05
CA ALA A 121 0.89 -17.77 -7.36
C ALA A 121 1.07 -16.86 -6.13
N ALA A 122 0.55 -15.62 -6.17
CA ALA A 122 0.58 -14.71 -5.04
C ALA A 122 -0.41 -15.15 -3.93
N GLU A 123 -1.58 -15.64 -4.30
CA GLU A 123 -2.59 -16.18 -3.39
C GLU A 123 -2.12 -17.47 -2.71
N ASP A 124 -1.50 -18.37 -3.46
CA ASP A 124 -0.92 -19.63 -2.95
C ASP A 124 0.28 -19.37 -2.00
N GLY A 125 0.92 -18.22 -2.13
CA GLY A 125 2.03 -17.78 -1.27
C GLY A 125 1.61 -17.28 0.11
N ILE A 126 0.31 -17.11 0.37
CA ILE A 126 -0.25 -16.57 1.62
C ILE A 126 -1.51 -17.32 2.02
N VAL A 127 -1.88 -17.23 3.31
CA VAL A 127 -3.19 -17.72 3.75
C VAL A 127 -4.23 -16.63 3.50
N LEU A 128 -5.25 -16.94 2.73
CA LEU A 128 -6.38 -16.06 2.45
C LEU A 128 -7.64 -16.57 3.13
N GLN A 129 -8.36 -15.68 3.80
CA GLN A 129 -9.66 -15.99 4.36
C GLN A 129 -10.68 -14.87 4.16
N THR A 130 -11.93 -15.21 4.26
CA THR A 130 -13.07 -14.31 4.35
C THR A 130 -13.75 -14.56 5.68
N LEU A 131 -13.88 -13.55 6.52
CA LEU A 131 -14.49 -13.72 7.83
C LEU A 131 -15.98 -14.08 7.69
N PRO A 132 -16.46 -15.13 8.36
CA PRO A 132 -17.86 -15.52 8.35
C PRO A 132 -18.73 -14.40 8.96
N ALA A 133 -20.05 -14.48 8.71
CA ALA A 133 -20.98 -13.41 9.07
C ALA A 133 -21.00 -13.10 10.57
N GLU A 134 -20.90 -14.13 11.40
CA GLU A 134 -20.91 -14.08 12.87
C GLU A 134 -19.68 -13.41 13.46
N GLN A 135 -18.56 -13.40 12.75
CA GLN A 135 -17.32 -12.74 13.17
C GLN A 135 -17.21 -11.29 12.69
N ARG A 136 -18.19 -10.79 11.93
CA ARG A 136 -18.24 -9.40 11.52
C ARG A 136 -18.78 -8.55 12.64
N ASN A 137 -18.07 -7.47 12.97
CA ASN A 137 -18.50 -6.56 14.04
C ASN A 137 -19.78 -5.79 13.68
N ARG A 138 -20.39 -5.14 14.67
CA ARG A 138 -21.65 -4.38 14.48
C ARG A 138 -21.53 -3.29 13.42
N SER A 139 -20.36 -2.64 13.26
CA SER A 139 -20.14 -1.62 12.23
C SER A 139 -20.32 -2.21 10.83
N ALA A 140 -19.74 -3.39 10.56
CA ALA A 140 -19.92 -4.10 9.30
C ALA A 140 -21.39 -4.51 9.06
N GLN A 141 -22.07 -4.99 10.10
CA GLN A 141 -23.49 -5.38 10.00
C GLN A 141 -24.41 -4.19 9.72
N LEU A 142 -24.14 -3.02 10.34
CA LEU A 142 -24.85 -1.78 10.04
C LEU A 142 -24.64 -1.35 8.59
N PHE A 143 -23.39 -1.41 8.13
CA PHE A 143 -23.05 -1.06 6.75
C PHE A 143 -23.73 -1.98 5.73
N ILE A 144 -23.71 -3.32 5.94
CA ILE A 144 -24.42 -4.28 5.09
C ILE A 144 -25.91 -3.92 5.01
N ARG A 145 -26.60 -3.78 6.14
CA ARG A 145 -28.02 -3.44 6.14
C ARG A 145 -28.32 -2.13 5.43
N GLY A 146 -27.45 -1.12 5.59
CA GLY A 146 -27.59 0.14 4.88
C GLY A 146 -27.42 0.02 3.37
N LEU A 147 -26.45 -0.81 2.91
CA LEU A 147 -26.27 -1.12 1.49
C LEU A 147 -27.46 -1.88 0.91
N ASP A 148 -28.01 -2.85 1.66
CA ASP A 148 -29.20 -3.60 1.26
C ASP A 148 -30.41 -2.66 1.10
N HIS A 149 -30.62 -1.70 2.02
CA HIS A 149 -31.67 -0.67 1.89
C HIS A 149 -31.46 0.26 0.69
N ALA A 150 -30.21 0.55 0.34
CA ALA A 150 -29.87 1.37 -0.83
C ALA A 150 -29.82 0.59 -2.14
N GLU A 151 -30.14 -0.72 -2.11
CA GLU A 151 -30.03 -1.64 -3.26
C GLU A 151 -28.64 -1.68 -3.90
N VAL A 152 -27.60 -1.49 -3.08
CA VAL A 152 -26.19 -1.52 -3.50
C VAL A 152 -25.57 -2.86 -3.18
N GLY A 153 -25.05 -3.54 -4.19
CA GLY A 153 -24.35 -4.81 -4.03
C GLY A 153 -23.12 -4.69 -3.12
N TRP A 154 -22.92 -5.66 -2.25
CA TRP A 154 -21.77 -5.74 -1.36
C TRP A 154 -21.11 -7.12 -1.39
N ALA A 155 -19.86 -7.18 -0.93
CA ALA A 155 -19.10 -8.41 -0.79
C ALA A 155 -18.23 -8.37 0.47
N ALA A 156 -17.97 -9.56 1.02
CA ALA A 156 -16.96 -9.69 2.07
C ALA A 156 -15.54 -9.48 1.49
N LEU A 157 -14.69 -8.81 2.25
CA LEU A 157 -13.30 -8.60 1.89
C LEU A 157 -12.48 -9.86 2.14
N ARG A 158 -11.62 -10.21 1.19
CA ARG A 158 -10.62 -11.28 1.36
C ARG A 158 -9.43 -10.70 2.12
N ARG A 159 -8.96 -11.42 3.13
CA ARG A 159 -7.89 -10.96 4.01
C ARG A 159 -6.73 -11.97 4.02
N GLY A 160 -5.51 -11.45 3.85
CA GLY A 160 -4.27 -12.22 3.99
C GLY A 160 -3.95 -12.43 5.47
N GLN A 161 -4.59 -13.41 6.09
CA GLN A 161 -4.41 -13.74 7.51
C GLN A 161 -4.83 -15.18 7.80
N CYS A 162 -4.23 -15.80 8.81
CA CYS A 162 -4.65 -17.09 9.32
C CYS A 162 -5.59 -16.94 10.52
N ASP A 163 -5.21 -17.35 11.70
CA ASP A 163 -6.01 -17.17 12.92
C ASP A 163 -5.80 -15.78 13.54
N CYS A 164 -6.84 -14.96 13.54
CA CYS A 164 -6.84 -13.65 14.20
C CYS A 164 -7.23 -13.68 15.68
N GLY A 165 -7.74 -14.80 16.19
CA GLY A 165 -8.30 -14.91 17.53
C GLY A 165 -9.49 -13.98 17.79
N VAL A 166 -10.33 -13.75 16.76
CA VAL A 166 -11.51 -12.87 16.85
C VAL A 166 -12.48 -13.37 17.92
N GLU A 167 -12.67 -14.68 18.01
CA GLU A 167 -13.53 -15.33 19.01
C GLU A 167 -13.01 -15.16 20.44
N GLN A 168 -11.72 -14.94 20.60
CA GLN A 168 -11.07 -14.68 21.89
C GLN A 168 -11.09 -13.20 22.27
N GLY A 169 -11.82 -12.37 21.53
CA GLY A 169 -11.88 -10.92 21.75
C GLY A 169 -10.61 -10.20 21.34
N ASN A 170 -9.87 -10.72 20.36
CA ASN A 170 -8.68 -10.05 19.84
C ASN A 170 -9.02 -8.64 19.32
N ASP A 171 -8.29 -7.65 19.78
CA ASP A 171 -8.43 -6.28 19.35
C ASP A 171 -7.59 -6.03 18.08
N CYS A 172 -8.20 -6.24 16.91
CA CYS A 172 -7.56 -6.03 15.62
C CYS A 172 -7.16 -4.58 15.34
N ILE A 173 -7.54 -3.64 16.17
CA ILE A 173 -7.14 -2.23 16.04
C ILE A 173 -5.61 -2.09 16.09
N ALA A 174 -4.93 -2.95 16.85
CA ALA A 174 -3.47 -3.00 16.91
C ALA A 174 -2.81 -3.46 15.60
N CYS A 175 -3.58 -4.02 14.68
CA CYS A 175 -3.09 -4.56 13.40
C CYS A 175 -2.35 -3.53 12.53
N LEU A 176 -2.64 -2.24 12.69
CA LEU A 176 -1.90 -1.15 12.02
C LEU A 176 -0.47 -0.98 12.55
N GLY A 177 -0.16 -1.50 13.72
CA GLY A 177 1.17 -1.50 14.34
C GLY A 177 1.91 -2.85 14.25
N GLY A 178 1.47 -3.75 13.37
CA GLY A 178 2.00 -5.10 13.28
C GLY A 178 1.04 -6.15 13.88
N CYS A 179 1.37 -7.43 13.75
CA CYS A 179 0.55 -8.51 14.25
C CYS A 179 1.29 -9.32 15.31
N HIS A 180 0.97 -9.14 16.59
CA HIS A 180 1.57 -9.86 17.71
C HIS A 180 1.26 -11.38 17.72
N ARG A 181 0.41 -11.85 16.81
CA ARG A 181 0.02 -13.27 16.66
C ARG A 181 0.61 -13.91 15.41
N ASP A 182 1.38 -13.16 14.60
CA ASP A 182 1.86 -13.58 13.26
C ASP A 182 0.76 -14.09 12.32
N SER A 183 -0.50 -13.78 12.65
CA SER A 183 -1.66 -14.14 11.83
C SER A 183 -1.68 -13.43 10.47
N LYS A 184 -1.27 -12.15 10.44
CA LYS A 184 -1.23 -11.36 9.20
C LYS A 184 -0.14 -11.90 8.28
N GLN A 185 -0.54 -12.26 7.05
CA GLN A 185 0.33 -12.78 6.01
C GLN A 185 1.06 -11.62 5.30
N SER A 186 1.91 -10.94 6.07
CA SER A 186 2.81 -9.93 5.52
C SER A 186 3.92 -10.58 4.70
N THR A 187 4.62 -9.79 3.89
CA THR A 187 5.80 -10.28 3.18
C THR A 187 6.92 -10.74 4.12
N LEU A 188 6.96 -10.20 5.34
CA LEU A 188 7.87 -10.69 6.38
C LEU A 188 7.59 -12.18 6.65
N ILE A 189 6.38 -12.51 7.05
CA ILE A 189 5.98 -13.87 7.44
C ILE A 189 5.97 -14.84 6.25
N ALA A 190 5.44 -14.40 5.09
CA ALA A 190 5.20 -15.30 3.96
C ALA A 190 6.43 -15.53 3.08
N TYR A 191 7.33 -14.57 2.99
CA TYR A 191 8.44 -14.62 2.03
C TYR A 191 9.83 -14.40 2.64
N ILE A 192 10.00 -13.39 3.52
CA ILE A 192 11.31 -13.00 4.06
C ILE A 192 11.79 -14.01 5.09
N ASP A 193 11.02 -14.24 6.15
CA ASP A 193 11.41 -15.17 7.22
C ASP A 193 11.71 -16.59 6.70
N PRO A 194 10.90 -17.17 5.79
CA PRO A 194 11.25 -18.48 5.21
C PRO A 194 12.46 -18.48 4.27
N ALA A 195 12.94 -17.30 3.81
CA ALA A 195 14.12 -17.17 2.98
C ALA A 195 15.40 -16.91 3.79
N MET A 196 15.31 -16.33 4.99
CA MET A 196 16.45 -16.06 5.88
C MET A 196 17.29 -17.32 6.16
N PRO A 197 16.72 -18.47 6.57
CA PRO A 197 17.48 -19.69 6.79
C PRO A 197 18.10 -20.27 5.50
N LYS A 198 17.66 -19.81 4.33
CA LYS A 198 18.21 -20.17 3.01
C LYS A 198 19.29 -19.23 2.53
N GLY A 199 19.74 -18.30 3.38
CA GLY A 199 20.87 -17.40 3.12
C GLY A 199 20.47 -16.04 2.55
N LEU A 200 19.22 -15.60 2.66
CA LEU A 200 18.85 -14.22 2.35
C LEU A 200 19.53 -13.27 3.34
N ASP A 201 20.41 -12.41 2.85
CA ASP A 201 21.00 -11.34 3.66
C ASP A 201 20.01 -10.18 3.81
N LEU A 202 19.87 -9.65 5.04
CA LEU A 202 19.01 -8.52 5.35
C LEU A 202 19.82 -7.36 5.93
N ALA A 203 19.74 -6.18 5.29
CA ALA A 203 20.27 -4.93 5.80
C ALA A 203 19.09 -4.02 6.21
N ALA A 204 18.60 -4.20 7.44
CA ALA A 204 17.60 -3.33 8.03
C ALA A 204 18.23 -2.00 8.52
N GLU A 205 17.41 -0.98 8.76
CA GLU A 205 17.82 0.38 9.17
C GLU A 205 18.88 1.00 8.24
N PHE A 206 18.81 0.66 6.95
CA PHE A 206 19.71 1.17 5.94
C PHE A 206 18.95 1.95 4.86
N LEU A 207 19.15 3.26 4.82
CA LEU A 207 18.50 4.15 3.86
C LEU A 207 19.34 4.24 2.58
N VAL A 208 18.76 3.79 1.46
CA VAL A 208 19.36 3.94 0.15
C VAL A 208 19.16 5.36 -0.36
N ASP A 209 20.24 6.01 -0.78
CA ASP A 209 20.23 7.36 -1.32
C ASP A 209 20.15 7.36 -2.85
N ARG A 210 20.99 6.57 -3.51
CA ARG A 210 21.10 6.52 -4.97
C ARG A 210 21.65 5.21 -5.46
N VAL A 211 21.50 4.97 -6.76
CA VAL A 211 22.07 3.82 -7.47
C VAL A 211 22.92 4.28 -8.65
N GLU A 212 23.94 3.54 -8.96
CA GLU A 212 24.74 3.67 -10.19
C GLU A 212 24.67 2.34 -10.94
N HIS A 213 24.41 2.37 -12.24
CA HIS A 213 24.39 1.18 -13.06
C HIS A 213 25.44 1.25 -14.16
N SER A 214 25.97 0.08 -14.55
CA SER A 214 26.89 -0.09 -15.66
C SER A 214 26.69 -1.49 -16.26
N ALA A 215 27.32 -1.79 -17.38
CA ALA A 215 27.28 -3.14 -17.96
C ALA A 215 27.80 -4.22 -16.99
N SER A 216 28.67 -3.88 -16.03
CA SER A 216 29.25 -4.82 -15.06
C SER A 216 28.40 -5.05 -13.82
N GLY A 217 27.34 -4.30 -13.60
CA GLY A 217 26.45 -4.41 -12.43
C GLY A 217 25.94 -3.09 -11.91
N VAL A 218 25.40 -3.15 -10.70
CA VAL A 218 24.77 -2.00 -10.00
C VAL A 218 25.45 -1.78 -8.66
N LYS A 219 25.73 -0.51 -8.35
CA LYS A 219 26.14 -0.04 -7.02
C LYS A 219 24.97 0.65 -6.34
N VAL A 220 24.70 0.24 -5.10
CA VAL A 220 23.65 0.80 -4.26
C VAL A 220 24.31 1.56 -3.11
N HIS A 221 24.16 2.87 -3.10
CA HIS A 221 24.74 3.76 -2.10
C HIS A 221 23.68 4.17 -1.09
N GLY A 222 24.05 4.17 0.17
CA GLY A 222 23.19 4.56 1.26
C GLY A 222 23.94 4.67 2.58
N HIS A 223 23.22 4.76 3.66
CA HIS A 223 23.78 4.92 4.98
C HIS A 223 22.86 4.34 6.08
N ASN A 224 23.46 4.07 7.22
CA ASN A 224 22.80 3.74 8.46
C ASN A 224 23.47 4.48 9.63
N GLY A 225 23.13 4.14 10.87
CA GLY A 225 23.74 4.72 12.06
C GLY A 225 25.28 4.59 12.16
N SER A 226 25.88 3.66 11.39
CA SER A 226 27.34 3.49 11.34
C SER A 226 28.01 4.30 10.20
N GLY A 227 27.22 5.03 9.41
CA GLY A 227 27.73 5.87 8.32
C GLY A 227 27.40 5.35 6.92
N PRO A 228 27.99 5.96 5.88
CA PRO A 228 27.75 5.59 4.48
C PRO A 228 28.36 4.23 4.12
N LYS A 229 27.65 3.49 3.27
CA LYS A 229 28.10 2.20 2.75
C LYS A 229 27.59 2.00 1.33
N THR A 230 28.36 1.23 0.54
CA THR A 230 27.99 0.82 -0.82
C THR A 230 27.93 -0.69 -0.90
N TYR A 231 26.88 -1.21 -1.53
CA TYR A 231 26.72 -2.62 -1.88
C TYR A 231 26.75 -2.78 -3.40
N GLU A 232 27.21 -3.93 -3.88
CA GLU A 232 27.34 -4.23 -5.31
C GLU A 232 26.64 -5.54 -5.67
N ALA A 233 25.91 -5.54 -6.79
CA ALA A 233 25.25 -6.71 -7.33
C ALA A 233 25.26 -6.73 -8.85
N LYS A 234 25.01 -7.90 -9.44
CA LYS A 234 24.81 -8.04 -10.89
C LYS A 234 23.54 -7.30 -11.34
N LYS A 235 22.45 -7.42 -10.59
CA LYS A 235 21.14 -6.80 -10.87
C LYS A 235 20.58 -6.16 -9.61
N CYS A 236 19.82 -5.07 -9.74
CA CYS A 236 19.14 -4.40 -8.64
C CYS A 236 17.66 -4.24 -8.93
N ILE A 237 16.82 -4.51 -7.92
CA ILE A 237 15.38 -4.30 -7.97
C ILE A 237 15.03 -3.19 -6.97
N LEU A 238 14.52 -2.06 -7.47
CA LEU A 238 13.98 -1.00 -6.65
C LEU A 238 12.52 -1.34 -6.29
N ALA A 239 12.24 -1.39 -5.01
CA ALA A 239 10.95 -1.76 -4.43
C ALA A 239 10.58 -0.86 -3.24
N GLY A 240 11.03 0.39 -3.24
CA GLY A 240 10.77 1.40 -2.21
C GLY A 240 9.38 2.03 -2.25
N GLY A 241 8.49 1.53 -3.12
CA GLY A 241 7.17 2.07 -3.37
C GLY A 241 7.22 3.39 -4.16
N SER A 242 6.05 3.98 -4.41
CA SER A 242 5.93 5.20 -5.22
C SER A 242 6.94 6.28 -4.83
N PHE A 243 7.02 6.62 -3.56
CA PHE A 243 7.91 7.69 -3.10
C PHE A 243 9.39 7.28 -3.07
N GLY A 244 9.70 6.10 -2.50
CA GLY A 244 11.09 5.68 -2.31
C GLY A 244 11.78 5.37 -3.63
N THR A 245 11.16 4.57 -4.49
CA THR A 245 11.73 4.23 -5.81
C THR A 245 11.90 5.46 -6.68
N THR A 246 10.89 6.34 -6.74
CA THR A 246 10.98 7.58 -7.51
C THR A 246 12.08 8.50 -6.97
N GLN A 247 12.18 8.68 -5.65
CA GLN A 247 13.21 9.51 -5.04
C GLN A 247 14.63 8.99 -5.31
N ILE A 248 14.85 7.68 -5.23
CA ILE A 248 16.14 7.05 -5.53
C ILE A 248 16.53 7.32 -6.99
N LEU A 249 15.63 7.12 -7.95
CA LEU A 249 15.91 7.38 -9.37
C LEU A 249 16.16 8.87 -9.64
N LEU A 250 15.40 9.77 -9.00
CA LEU A 250 15.63 11.23 -9.09
C LEU A 250 17.01 11.62 -8.56
N LYS A 251 17.40 11.12 -7.38
CA LYS A 251 18.72 11.36 -6.79
C LYS A 251 19.87 10.72 -7.60
N SER A 252 19.57 9.70 -8.38
CA SER A 252 20.53 9.01 -9.26
C SER A 252 20.68 9.70 -10.64
N GLY A 253 20.01 10.84 -10.87
CA GLY A 253 20.15 11.62 -12.10
C GLY A 253 19.39 11.07 -13.31
N PHE A 254 18.39 10.21 -13.11
CA PHE A 254 17.62 9.63 -14.22
C PHE A 254 16.64 10.60 -14.87
N ARG A 255 16.32 11.74 -14.24
CA ARG A 255 15.34 12.72 -14.74
C ARG A 255 15.64 13.21 -16.16
N ASP A 256 16.91 13.44 -16.46
CA ASP A 256 17.33 13.97 -17.78
C ASP A 256 17.13 12.96 -18.93
N LYS A 257 17.18 11.67 -18.59
CA LYS A 257 17.01 10.56 -19.56
C LYS A 257 15.56 10.05 -19.61
N LEU A 258 14.80 10.24 -18.54
CA LEU A 258 13.44 9.70 -18.35
C LEU A 258 12.47 10.85 -18.02
N PRO A 259 11.91 11.53 -19.02
CA PRO A 259 11.04 12.71 -18.78
C PRO A 259 9.75 12.38 -18.02
N ALA A 260 9.32 11.13 -18.05
CA ALA A 260 8.15 10.63 -17.30
C ALA A 260 8.45 10.39 -15.80
N LEU A 261 9.72 10.38 -15.37
CA LEU A 261 10.09 10.13 -13.98
C LEU A 261 9.50 11.19 -13.04
N GLY A 262 8.78 10.74 -12.03
CA GLY A 262 8.05 11.56 -11.07
C GLY A 262 6.66 11.99 -11.52
N LYS A 263 6.22 11.65 -12.74
CA LYS A 263 4.87 11.94 -13.24
C LYS A 263 3.88 10.82 -12.87
N CYS A 264 2.60 11.08 -13.14
CA CYS A 264 1.50 10.13 -12.90
C CYS A 264 1.38 9.65 -11.44
N PHE A 265 1.82 10.45 -10.47
CA PHE A 265 1.53 10.13 -9.08
C PHE A 265 0.02 10.13 -8.84
N SER A 266 -0.47 9.03 -8.33
CA SER A 266 -1.87 8.79 -8.02
C SER A 266 -2.03 8.08 -6.68
N MET A 267 -3.23 8.07 -6.15
CA MET A 267 -3.58 7.40 -4.91
C MET A 267 -5.06 7.00 -4.90
N HIS A 268 -5.53 6.41 -3.84
CA HIS A 268 -6.95 6.38 -3.50
C HIS A 268 -7.18 7.36 -2.36
N PRO A 269 -7.65 8.60 -2.62
CA PRO A 269 -8.06 9.50 -1.56
C PRO A 269 -9.21 8.87 -0.78
N GLN A 270 -9.03 8.75 0.53
CA GLN A 270 -10.01 8.12 1.41
C GLN A 270 -10.69 9.18 2.28
N TYR A 271 -12.01 9.25 2.16
CA TYR A 271 -12.86 10.19 2.87
C TYR A 271 -13.68 9.44 3.91
N MET A 272 -13.37 9.70 5.20
CA MET A 272 -13.98 8.99 6.33
C MET A 272 -15.26 9.68 6.79
N SER A 273 -16.33 8.91 6.88
CA SER A 273 -17.63 9.34 7.42
C SER A 273 -17.98 8.53 8.67
N PHE A 274 -18.21 9.24 9.77
CA PHE A 274 -18.59 8.67 11.06
C PHE A 274 -20.08 8.88 11.29
N ALA A 275 -20.79 7.80 11.57
CA ALA A 275 -22.20 7.80 11.92
C ALA A 275 -22.39 7.46 13.41
N GLU A 276 -23.09 8.29 14.17
CA GLU A 276 -23.35 8.10 15.58
C GLU A 276 -24.66 7.35 15.80
N PHE A 277 -24.65 6.40 16.74
CA PHE A 277 -25.81 5.61 17.14
C PHE A 277 -26.10 5.76 18.65
N ASP A 278 -27.30 5.38 19.05
CA ASP A 278 -27.72 5.39 20.47
C ASP A 278 -26.97 4.39 21.30
N GLU A 279 -26.74 3.21 20.73
CA GLU A 279 -26.09 2.11 21.39
C GLU A 279 -24.65 1.90 20.91
N PRO A 280 -23.79 1.32 21.77
CA PRO A 280 -22.41 1.02 21.37
C PRO A 280 -22.32 0.19 20.10
N VAL A 281 -21.56 0.69 19.12
CA VAL A 281 -21.20 -0.03 17.89
C VAL A 281 -19.95 -0.84 18.07
N ASP A 282 -19.02 -0.36 18.90
CA ASP A 282 -17.72 -0.97 19.20
C ASP A 282 -16.93 -1.32 17.92
N ALA A 283 -16.92 -0.40 16.96
CA ALA A 283 -16.31 -0.61 15.64
C ALA A 283 -14.79 -0.90 15.69
N HIS A 284 -14.16 -0.61 16.82
CA HIS A 284 -12.74 -0.89 17.09
C HIS A 284 -12.49 -2.34 17.51
N LYS A 285 -13.51 -3.12 17.81
CA LYS A 285 -13.38 -4.52 18.24
C LYS A 285 -13.45 -5.46 17.05
N GLY A 286 -12.69 -6.53 17.12
CA GLY A 286 -12.60 -7.54 16.08
C GLY A 286 -11.98 -6.98 14.78
N ALA A 287 -12.22 -7.64 13.67
CA ALA A 287 -11.75 -7.19 12.37
C ALA A 287 -12.62 -6.02 11.86
N PHE A 288 -12.07 -4.83 11.85
CA PHE A 288 -12.82 -3.59 11.60
C PHE A 288 -12.92 -3.19 10.12
N GLN A 289 -12.35 -3.97 9.19
CA GLN A 289 -12.51 -3.78 7.74
C GLN A 289 -12.75 -5.14 7.10
N THR A 290 -14.00 -5.46 6.80
CA THR A 290 -14.45 -6.80 6.41
C THR A 290 -15.44 -6.82 5.24
N VAL A 291 -16.00 -5.67 4.87
CA VAL A 291 -17.05 -5.54 3.85
C VAL A 291 -16.76 -4.37 2.93
N LYS A 292 -17.01 -4.56 1.65
CA LYS A 292 -16.92 -3.53 0.61
C LYS A 292 -18.20 -3.48 -0.23
N SER A 293 -18.48 -2.34 -0.87
CA SER A 293 -19.40 -2.29 -2.00
C SER A 293 -18.81 -3.09 -3.18
N SER A 294 -19.64 -3.88 -3.85
CA SER A 294 -19.26 -4.66 -5.03
C SER A 294 -20.06 -4.27 -6.27
N ASP A 295 -20.81 -3.17 -6.21
CA ASP A 295 -21.64 -2.67 -7.28
C ASP A 295 -20.82 -2.18 -8.47
N LYS A 296 -21.13 -2.69 -9.67
CA LYS A 296 -20.44 -2.30 -10.90
C LYS A 296 -20.71 -0.87 -11.33
N GLY A 297 -21.85 -0.28 -10.93
CA GLY A 297 -22.19 1.12 -11.18
C GLY A 297 -21.26 2.05 -10.42
N LEU A 298 -21.07 1.82 -9.12
CA LEU A 298 -20.13 2.59 -8.29
C LEU A 298 -18.71 2.44 -8.82
N ARG A 299 -18.34 1.24 -9.23
CA ARG A 299 -17.03 0.97 -9.82
C ARG A 299 -16.77 1.77 -11.09
N LYS A 300 -17.77 1.88 -11.99
CA LYS A 300 -17.73 2.71 -13.22
C LYS A 300 -17.71 4.21 -12.90
N LYS A 301 -18.42 4.65 -11.85
CA LYS A 301 -18.35 6.02 -11.35
C LYS A 301 -16.96 6.39 -10.79
N GLY A 302 -16.16 5.41 -10.39
CA GLY A 302 -14.78 5.59 -9.95
C GLY A 302 -14.61 5.75 -8.45
N TYR A 303 -15.46 5.09 -7.64
CA TYR A 303 -15.25 4.97 -6.19
C TYR A 303 -15.81 3.65 -5.66
N LYS A 304 -15.42 3.31 -4.46
CA LYS A 304 -15.96 2.21 -3.66
C LYS A 304 -16.15 2.64 -2.21
N LEU A 305 -17.00 1.90 -1.50
CA LEU A 305 -17.23 2.05 -0.07
C LEU A 305 -16.67 0.85 0.68
N GLU A 306 -16.05 1.07 1.83
CA GLU A 306 -15.60 0.00 2.74
C GLU A 306 -15.92 0.41 4.18
N ASN A 307 -16.39 -0.56 5.02
CA ASN A 307 -16.41 -0.32 6.45
C ASN A 307 -14.97 -0.27 6.95
N VAL A 308 -14.68 0.70 7.81
CA VAL A 308 -13.33 0.91 8.36
C VAL A 308 -13.44 1.50 9.76
N TYR A 309 -12.40 1.32 10.54
CA TYR A 309 -12.23 2.06 11.80
C TYR A 309 -10.75 2.29 12.05
N ALA A 310 -10.41 3.08 13.06
CA ALA A 310 -9.03 3.37 13.41
C ALA A 310 -8.87 3.42 14.93
N PRO A 311 -7.64 3.30 15.45
CA PRO A 311 -7.32 3.46 16.86
C PRO A 311 -7.62 4.88 17.36
N PRO A 312 -7.71 5.10 18.68
CA PRO A 312 -8.18 6.35 19.25
C PRO A 312 -7.40 7.60 18.83
N VAL A 313 -6.08 7.52 18.68
CA VAL A 313 -5.26 8.68 18.28
C VAL A 313 -5.56 9.05 16.83
N SER A 314 -5.61 8.07 15.93
CA SER A 314 -5.98 8.29 14.52
C SER A 314 -7.39 8.87 14.38
N ILE A 315 -8.36 8.38 15.16
CA ILE A 315 -9.73 8.94 15.16
C ILE A 315 -9.73 10.39 15.65
N ALA A 316 -8.99 10.71 16.71
CA ALA A 316 -8.86 12.08 17.21
C ALA A 316 -8.23 13.01 16.15
N MET A 317 -7.24 12.53 15.41
CA MET A 317 -6.62 13.27 14.30
C MET A 317 -7.61 13.50 13.14
N LEU A 318 -8.41 12.51 12.79
CA LEU A 318 -9.44 12.62 11.74
C LEU A 318 -10.53 13.64 12.10
N TYR A 319 -10.83 13.82 13.39
CA TYR A 319 -11.81 14.80 13.85
C TYR A 319 -11.36 16.25 13.67
N ARG A 320 -10.06 16.52 13.77
CA ARG A 320 -9.43 17.86 13.56
C ARG A 320 -9.98 19.02 14.37
N ARG A 321 -10.63 18.74 15.49
CA ARG A 321 -11.02 19.76 16.47
C ARG A 321 -10.34 19.46 17.79
N GLY A 322 -10.13 20.49 18.61
CA GLY A 322 -9.47 20.37 19.91
C GLY A 322 -10.40 20.66 21.08
N GLY A 323 -9.85 20.65 22.28
CA GLY A 323 -10.52 21.05 23.50
C GLY A 323 -11.77 20.25 23.83
N VAL A 324 -12.81 20.93 24.25
CA VAL A 324 -14.09 20.34 24.69
C VAL A 324 -14.80 19.56 23.56
N ASP A 325 -14.69 20.04 22.32
CA ASP A 325 -15.32 19.36 21.18
C ASP A 325 -14.70 17.99 20.92
N LEU A 326 -13.36 17.89 20.93
CA LEU A 326 -12.67 16.61 20.84
C LEU A 326 -13.03 15.69 22.02
N GLN A 327 -13.06 16.23 23.24
CA GLN A 327 -13.42 15.45 24.41
C GLN A 327 -14.85 14.86 24.30
N ARG A 328 -15.81 15.66 23.82
CA ARG A 328 -17.19 15.19 23.59
C ARG A 328 -17.25 14.10 22.54
N PHE A 329 -16.56 14.30 21.42
CA PHE A 329 -16.49 13.33 20.35
C PHE A 329 -15.85 12.01 20.84
N MET A 330 -14.70 12.07 21.52
CA MET A 330 -14.00 10.88 21.99
C MET A 330 -14.73 10.13 23.12
N LYS A 331 -15.57 10.81 23.93
CA LYS A 331 -16.48 10.14 24.88
C LYS A 331 -17.49 9.23 24.17
N ARG A 332 -17.79 9.51 22.90
CA ARG A 332 -18.71 8.74 22.06
C ARG A 332 -17.99 7.76 21.13
N TYR A 333 -16.67 7.57 21.26
CA TYR A 333 -15.84 6.72 20.39
C TYR A 333 -16.45 5.34 20.11
N ARG A 334 -17.03 4.71 21.12
CA ARG A 334 -17.67 3.39 21.01
C ARG A 334 -18.97 3.39 20.19
N TYR A 335 -19.57 4.53 19.99
CA TYR A 335 -20.92 4.68 19.40
C TYR A 335 -20.87 5.01 17.91
N TYR A 336 -19.70 5.17 17.33
CA TYR A 336 -19.55 5.46 15.91
C TYR A 336 -19.34 4.19 15.10
N ALA A 337 -20.06 4.10 13.95
CA ALA A 337 -19.63 3.34 12.79
C ALA A 337 -18.85 4.27 11.84
N CYS A 338 -17.96 3.71 11.02
CA CYS A 338 -17.25 4.47 10.00
C CYS A 338 -17.25 3.73 8.68
N VAL A 339 -17.46 4.48 7.61
CA VAL A 339 -17.32 4.05 6.23
C VAL A 339 -16.39 5.03 5.50
N GLU A 340 -15.47 4.49 4.73
CA GLU A 340 -14.66 5.28 3.81
C GLU A 340 -15.23 5.27 2.40
N VAL A 341 -15.13 6.43 1.74
CA VAL A 341 -15.26 6.56 0.29
C VAL A 341 -13.85 6.58 -0.27
N ALA A 342 -13.45 5.51 -0.93
CA ALA A 342 -12.17 5.40 -1.60
C ALA A 342 -12.33 5.77 -3.07
N VAL A 343 -11.84 6.94 -3.46
CA VAL A 343 -11.95 7.46 -4.82
C VAL A 343 -10.80 6.94 -5.68
N ARG A 344 -11.10 6.55 -6.90
CA ARG A 344 -10.14 6.31 -7.95
C ARG A 344 -9.74 7.66 -8.55
N ASP A 345 -8.61 8.21 -8.14
CA ASP A 345 -8.23 9.55 -8.54
C ASP A 345 -7.59 9.62 -9.93
N GLU A 346 -7.56 10.84 -10.47
CA GLU A 346 -6.81 11.14 -11.68
C GLU A 346 -5.29 11.17 -11.38
N ALA A 347 -4.49 10.54 -12.24
CA ALA A 347 -3.04 10.43 -12.07
C ALA A 347 -2.29 11.74 -12.40
N THR A 348 -2.71 12.86 -11.81
CA THR A 348 -2.19 14.22 -12.10
C THR A 348 -1.06 14.65 -11.18
N GLY A 349 -0.69 13.82 -10.20
CA GLY A 349 0.34 14.17 -9.23
C GLY A 349 1.76 14.15 -9.81
N GLU A 350 2.64 14.88 -9.15
CA GLU A 350 4.06 14.96 -9.49
C GLU A 350 4.93 14.79 -8.24
N LEU A 351 5.97 13.97 -8.38
CA LEU A 351 7.03 13.76 -7.41
C LEU A 351 8.32 14.39 -7.94
N SER A 352 8.98 15.20 -7.14
CA SER A 352 10.25 15.83 -7.46
C SER A 352 11.14 15.89 -6.21
N ILE A 353 12.37 16.37 -6.36
CA ILE A 353 13.27 16.58 -5.22
C ILE A 353 13.74 18.03 -5.18
N ASP A 354 13.95 18.55 -3.98
CA ASP A 354 14.61 19.83 -3.79
C ASP A 354 16.15 19.71 -3.96
N ARG A 355 16.86 20.83 -3.82
CA ARG A 355 18.34 20.86 -3.94
C ARG A 355 19.06 20.01 -2.89
N LYS A 356 18.40 19.64 -1.79
CA LYS A 356 18.92 18.76 -0.73
C LYS A 356 18.51 17.30 -0.92
N GLY A 357 17.79 16.96 -2.00
CA GLY A 357 17.28 15.64 -2.28
C GLY A 357 16.03 15.24 -1.48
N LYS A 358 15.39 16.18 -0.79
CA LYS A 358 14.12 15.93 -0.10
C LYS A 358 13.00 15.80 -1.11
N LEU A 359 12.16 14.78 -0.95
CA LEU A 359 10.99 14.56 -1.81
C LEU A 359 9.97 15.70 -1.64
N LEU A 360 9.51 16.21 -2.77
CA LEU A 360 8.42 17.18 -2.88
C LEU A 360 7.25 16.49 -3.58
N ILE A 361 6.08 16.55 -2.97
CA ILE A 361 4.87 15.87 -3.43
C ILE A 361 3.87 16.95 -3.82
N LYS A 362 3.55 17.02 -5.10
CA LYS A 362 2.49 17.90 -5.63
C LYS A 362 1.32 17.04 -6.09
N LYS A 363 0.17 17.21 -5.45
CA LYS A 363 -1.07 16.52 -5.81
C LYS A 363 -2.25 17.45 -5.65
N GLU A 364 -3.17 17.39 -6.60
CA GLU A 364 -4.43 18.13 -6.56
C GLU A 364 -5.58 17.15 -6.72
N ILE A 365 -6.68 17.41 -6.03
CA ILE A 365 -7.96 16.76 -6.27
C ILE A 365 -8.63 17.50 -7.43
N THR A 366 -8.87 16.79 -8.51
CA THR A 366 -9.52 17.36 -9.69
C THR A 366 -11.01 17.57 -9.46
N ALA A 367 -11.67 18.31 -10.35
CA ALA A 367 -13.12 18.45 -10.32
C ALA A 367 -13.83 17.09 -10.44
N GLN A 368 -13.26 16.17 -11.24
CA GLN A 368 -13.78 14.81 -11.40
C GLN A 368 -13.63 13.99 -10.12
N ASP A 369 -12.48 14.11 -9.42
CA ASP A 369 -12.27 13.43 -8.13
C ASP A 369 -13.22 13.96 -7.06
N ALA A 370 -13.47 15.27 -7.05
CA ALA A 370 -14.43 15.91 -6.17
C ALA A 370 -15.86 15.40 -6.42
N ALA A 371 -16.27 15.29 -7.68
CA ALA A 371 -17.59 14.76 -8.04
C ALA A 371 -17.77 13.31 -7.60
N ARG A 372 -16.74 12.45 -7.80
CA ARG A 372 -16.73 11.06 -7.32
C ARG A 372 -16.85 10.97 -5.79
N ARG A 373 -16.11 11.83 -5.09
CA ARG A 373 -16.21 11.96 -3.63
C ARG A 373 -17.61 12.32 -3.19
N ASP A 374 -18.19 13.36 -3.77
CA ASP A 374 -19.46 13.93 -3.32
C ASP A 374 -20.62 12.94 -3.56
N ASP A 375 -20.64 12.24 -4.70
CA ASP A 375 -21.57 11.14 -4.99
C ASP A 375 -21.43 10.00 -3.95
N GLY A 376 -20.20 9.60 -3.64
CA GLY A 376 -19.94 8.56 -2.64
C GLY A 376 -20.36 8.97 -1.23
N LEU A 377 -20.10 10.22 -0.84
CA LEU A 377 -20.49 10.74 0.47
C LEU A 377 -22.01 10.87 0.63
N GLU A 378 -22.72 11.22 -0.43
CA GLU A 378 -24.19 11.24 -0.43
C GLU A 378 -24.75 9.82 -0.26
N LEU A 379 -24.20 8.84 -0.94
CA LEU A 379 -24.58 7.44 -0.76
C LEU A 379 -24.33 6.98 0.69
N VAL A 380 -23.19 7.33 1.29
CA VAL A 380 -22.90 6.99 2.70
C VAL A 380 -23.92 7.62 3.65
N ARG A 381 -24.38 8.85 3.39
CA ARG A 381 -25.45 9.48 4.19
C ARG A 381 -26.73 8.67 4.11
N SER A 382 -27.15 8.26 2.91
CA SER A 382 -28.35 7.45 2.71
C SER A 382 -28.23 6.09 3.40
N VAL A 383 -27.09 5.41 3.26
CA VAL A 383 -26.79 4.12 3.87
C VAL A 383 -26.92 4.17 5.40
N PHE A 384 -26.35 5.18 6.05
CA PHE A 384 -26.41 5.28 7.51
C PHE A 384 -27.75 5.83 8.03
N ALA A 385 -28.40 6.72 7.28
CA ALA A 385 -29.74 7.19 7.63
C ALA A 385 -30.76 6.03 7.65
N ALA A 386 -30.69 5.12 6.68
CA ALA A 386 -31.58 3.95 6.57
C ALA A 386 -31.44 2.98 7.76
N VAL A 387 -30.34 3.00 8.48
CA VAL A 387 -30.11 2.12 9.65
C VAL A 387 -30.15 2.87 10.98
N GLY A 388 -30.70 4.09 10.99
CA GLY A 388 -31.01 4.85 12.21
C GLY A 388 -29.83 5.60 12.83
N ALA A 389 -28.89 6.07 12.02
CA ALA A 389 -27.85 6.98 12.50
C ALA A 389 -28.47 8.31 12.98
N LYS A 390 -28.09 8.78 14.18
CA LYS A 390 -28.59 10.03 14.77
C LYS A 390 -27.93 11.27 14.19
N SER A 391 -26.64 11.15 13.93
CA SER A 391 -25.82 12.22 13.39
C SER A 391 -24.70 11.65 12.56
N MET A 392 -24.17 12.47 11.67
CA MET A 392 -22.99 12.11 10.88
C MET A 392 -21.95 13.21 10.93
N PHE A 393 -20.71 12.79 11.07
CA PHE A 393 -19.54 13.64 10.96
C PHE A 393 -18.68 13.15 9.81
N GLN A 394 -18.36 14.06 8.91
CA GLN A 394 -17.40 13.80 7.84
C GLN A 394 -16.05 14.40 8.22
N SER A 395 -14.99 13.58 8.16
CA SER A 395 -13.64 14.07 8.39
C SER A 395 -13.27 15.15 7.36
N PRO A 396 -12.77 16.31 7.79
CA PRO A 396 -12.23 17.31 6.88
C PRO A 396 -10.87 16.92 6.32
N MET A 397 -10.23 15.89 6.89
CA MET A 397 -8.99 15.32 6.39
C MET A 397 -9.27 14.13 5.49
N TYR A 398 -8.44 13.99 4.47
CA TYR A 398 -8.34 12.78 3.68
C TYR A 398 -6.89 12.34 3.55
N PHE A 399 -6.74 11.04 3.43
CA PHE A 399 -5.43 10.40 3.36
C PHE A 399 -5.27 9.66 2.05
N GLY A 400 -4.03 9.65 1.53
CA GLY A 400 -3.58 8.71 0.52
C GLY A 400 -2.90 7.54 1.22
N LEU A 401 -3.53 6.37 1.21
CA LEU A 401 -2.94 5.14 1.78
C LEU A 401 -2.31 4.25 0.70
N HIS A 402 -2.83 4.29 -0.51
CA HIS A 402 -2.36 3.54 -1.66
C HIS A 402 -1.60 4.49 -2.59
N LEU A 403 -0.29 4.66 -2.35
CA LEU A 403 0.55 5.58 -3.09
C LEU A 403 1.10 4.89 -4.34
N MET A 404 0.83 5.44 -5.52
CA MET A 404 1.09 4.81 -6.81
C MET A 404 1.68 5.80 -7.82
N GLY A 405 2.38 5.27 -8.84
CA GLY A 405 2.97 6.09 -9.88
C GLY A 405 4.30 6.75 -9.48
N GLY A 406 4.80 7.60 -10.36
CA GLY A 406 6.13 8.20 -10.29
C GLY A 406 7.16 7.51 -11.18
N CYS A 407 6.98 6.22 -11.49
CA CYS A 407 7.82 5.45 -12.40
C CYS A 407 6.96 4.60 -13.35
N ALA A 408 5.90 5.20 -13.93
CA ALA A 408 4.90 4.48 -14.70
C ALA A 408 5.50 3.51 -15.72
N ILE A 409 4.89 2.29 -15.79
CA ILE A 409 5.25 1.26 -16.76
C ILE A 409 4.64 1.55 -18.14
N GLY A 410 5.36 1.24 -19.20
CA GLY A 410 4.84 1.38 -20.57
C GLY A 410 5.89 1.08 -21.62
N VAL A 411 5.43 0.94 -22.86
CA VAL A 411 6.31 0.61 -24.00
C VAL A 411 7.10 1.82 -24.53
N ASP A 412 6.60 3.05 -24.33
CA ASP A 412 7.26 4.27 -24.84
C ASP A 412 8.09 4.96 -23.75
N PRO A 413 9.43 5.04 -23.88
CA PRO A 413 10.30 5.67 -22.91
C PRO A 413 10.08 7.18 -22.73
N ARG A 414 9.34 7.84 -23.62
CA ARG A 414 8.98 9.26 -23.49
C ARG A 414 7.86 9.47 -22.47
N THR A 415 6.99 8.47 -22.27
CA THR A 415 5.80 8.54 -21.43
C THR A 415 5.85 7.56 -20.25
N SER A 416 6.86 6.69 -20.19
CA SER A 416 7.06 5.72 -19.13
C SER A 416 8.51 5.70 -18.63
N VAL A 417 8.73 5.14 -17.45
CA VAL A 417 10.04 4.99 -16.79
C VAL A 417 10.52 3.55 -16.89
N VAL A 418 9.58 2.61 -16.91
CA VAL A 418 9.81 1.17 -16.83
C VAL A 418 9.18 0.50 -18.03
N ASN A 419 9.90 -0.43 -18.66
CA ASN A 419 9.39 -1.19 -19.79
C ASN A 419 8.55 -2.42 -19.34
N GLU A 420 8.00 -3.15 -20.29
CA GLU A 420 7.17 -4.34 -20.07
C GLU A 420 7.88 -5.50 -19.35
N ALA A 421 9.22 -5.51 -19.38
CA ALA A 421 10.07 -6.47 -18.66
C ALA A 421 10.47 -5.96 -17.26
N PHE A 422 9.83 -4.91 -16.75
CA PHE A 422 10.10 -4.25 -15.46
C PHE A 422 11.49 -3.60 -15.37
N GLN A 423 12.19 -3.43 -16.47
CA GLN A 423 13.47 -2.72 -16.51
C GLN A 423 13.25 -1.22 -16.59
N VAL A 424 14.07 -0.46 -15.88
CA VAL A 424 14.17 0.99 -16.09
C VAL A 424 14.71 1.20 -17.52
N HIS A 425 14.03 2.00 -18.33
CA HIS A 425 14.39 2.22 -19.73
C HIS A 425 15.88 2.60 -19.87
N GLY A 426 16.56 1.93 -20.77
CA GLY A 426 18.01 2.11 -20.99
C GLY A 426 18.92 1.46 -19.94
N CYS A 427 18.40 0.62 -19.04
CA CYS A 427 19.16 -0.09 -18.00
C CYS A 427 18.86 -1.59 -18.05
N GLU A 428 19.84 -2.41 -18.41
CA GLU A 428 19.65 -3.86 -18.53
C GLU A 428 19.59 -4.58 -17.17
N ASN A 429 20.10 -3.96 -16.10
CA ASN A 429 20.28 -4.58 -14.78
C ASN A 429 19.60 -3.83 -13.64
N LEU A 430 18.76 -2.85 -13.96
CA LEU A 430 17.97 -2.11 -12.98
C LEU A 430 16.46 -2.28 -13.23
N TYR A 431 15.75 -2.78 -12.20
CA TYR A 431 14.35 -3.18 -12.30
C TYR A 431 13.49 -2.50 -11.23
N THR A 432 12.19 -2.44 -11.47
CA THR A 432 11.19 -2.14 -10.44
C THR A 432 9.85 -2.77 -10.76
N ALA A 433 9.15 -3.30 -9.76
CA ALA A 433 7.82 -3.91 -9.88
C ALA A 433 6.90 -3.56 -8.71
N ASP A 434 7.15 -2.45 -8.02
CA ASP A 434 6.34 -1.95 -6.92
C ASP A 434 5.22 -0.99 -7.38
N THR A 435 4.54 -0.33 -6.46
CA THR A 435 3.45 0.61 -6.81
C THR A 435 3.91 1.84 -7.60
N SER A 436 5.21 2.13 -7.67
CA SER A 436 5.71 3.25 -8.48
C SER A 436 5.45 3.07 -9.97
N ILE A 437 5.36 1.81 -10.44
CA ILE A 437 5.14 1.52 -11.86
C ILE A 437 3.68 1.68 -12.31
N PHE A 438 2.73 1.87 -11.39
CA PHE A 438 1.32 1.97 -11.74
C PHE A 438 1.06 3.19 -12.62
N PRO A 439 0.47 3.02 -13.80
CA PRO A 439 0.21 4.14 -14.70
C PRO A 439 -0.94 5.04 -14.21
N ASN A 440 -1.87 4.49 -13.45
CA ASN A 440 -2.99 5.19 -12.81
C ASN A 440 -3.50 4.46 -11.56
N ALA A 441 -4.44 5.08 -10.84
CA ALA A 441 -5.12 4.47 -9.71
C ALA A 441 -6.12 3.39 -10.19
N PRO A 442 -6.01 2.13 -9.76
CA PRO A 442 -6.91 1.05 -10.19
C PRO A 442 -8.31 1.11 -9.56
N GLY A 443 -8.47 1.84 -8.42
CA GLY A 443 -9.70 1.87 -7.63
C GLY A 443 -9.95 0.58 -6.82
N ILE A 444 -8.93 -0.25 -6.64
CA ILE A 444 -8.94 -1.52 -5.89
C ILE A 444 -7.69 -1.54 -5.01
N ASN A 445 -7.78 -2.21 -3.85
CA ASN A 445 -6.64 -2.33 -2.93
C ASN A 445 -5.46 -3.01 -3.63
N PRO A 446 -4.26 -2.38 -3.70
CA PRO A 446 -3.23 -2.78 -4.66
C PRO A 446 -2.34 -3.95 -4.21
N ALA A 447 -2.38 -4.36 -2.94
CA ALA A 447 -1.39 -5.24 -2.34
C ALA A 447 -1.22 -6.56 -3.12
N LEU A 448 -2.31 -7.27 -3.42
CA LEU A 448 -2.24 -8.55 -4.14
C LEU A 448 -1.70 -8.37 -5.58
N SER A 449 -2.11 -7.29 -6.26
CA SER A 449 -1.65 -7.03 -7.62
C SER A 449 -0.17 -6.68 -7.68
N VAL A 450 0.34 -5.96 -6.69
CA VAL A 450 1.78 -5.72 -6.52
C VAL A 450 2.53 -7.04 -6.29
N MET A 451 1.99 -7.93 -5.45
CA MET A 451 2.58 -9.27 -5.25
C MET A 451 2.56 -10.09 -6.54
N ALA A 452 1.47 -10.06 -7.31
CA ALA A 452 1.38 -10.74 -8.60
C ALA A 452 2.42 -10.24 -9.61
N LEU A 453 2.65 -8.92 -9.70
CA LEU A 453 3.70 -8.35 -10.53
C LEU A 453 5.11 -8.75 -10.05
N ALA A 454 5.32 -8.82 -8.73
CA ALA A 454 6.55 -9.31 -8.14
C ALA A 454 6.82 -10.78 -8.48
N HIS A 455 5.79 -11.64 -8.46
CA HIS A 455 5.87 -13.03 -8.93
C HIS A 455 6.22 -13.10 -10.43
N LYS A 456 5.61 -12.24 -11.26
CA LYS A 456 5.93 -12.16 -12.68
C LYS A 456 7.39 -11.80 -12.93
N LEU A 457 7.88 -10.73 -12.28
CA LEU A 457 9.28 -10.32 -12.36
C LEU A 457 10.22 -11.43 -11.87
N SER A 458 9.95 -12.02 -10.70
CA SER A 458 10.80 -13.09 -10.14
C SER A 458 10.92 -14.28 -11.08
N ARG A 459 9.80 -14.69 -11.71
CA ARG A 459 9.78 -15.78 -12.69
C ARG A 459 10.63 -15.46 -13.95
N GLN A 460 10.66 -14.20 -14.38
CA GLN A 460 11.50 -13.75 -15.48
C GLN A 460 13.01 -13.77 -15.10
N LEU A 461 13.34 -13.28 -13.90
CA LEU A 461 14.74 -13.20 -13.44
C LEU A 461 15.36 -14.56 -13.13
N VAL A 462 14.57 -15.56 -12.76
CA VAL A 462 15.05 -16.95 -12.52
C VAL A 462 15.33 -17.68 -13.84
N LYS A 463 14.63 -17.34 -14.92
CA LYS A 463 14.80 -17.98 -16.23
C LYS A 463 15.93 -17.39 -17.07
N GLY A 464 16.33 -16.15 -16.82
CA GLY A 464 17.40 -15.40 -17.50
C GLY A 464 18.59 -15.15 -16.62
#